data_d78da664eeabd5e0c29f83f634841586
#
_entry.id   d78da664eeabd5e0c29f83f634841586
#
_cell.length_a   1.000
_cell.length_b   1.000
_cell.length_c   1.000
_cell.angle_alpha   90.00
_cell.angle_beta   90.00
_cell.angle_gamma   90.00
#
_symmetry.space_group_name_H-M   'P 1'
#
loop_
_entity.id
_entity.type
_entity.pdbx_description
1 polymer ?
#
loop_
_entity_poly.entity_id
_entity_poly.type
_entity_poly.pdbx_seq_one_letter_code
_entity_poly.pdbx_strand_id
1 'polypeptide(L)'
;MKIRWFPITAALAAADQAAKCYAENKLAKGEERAITDKVVLRHVQNEGVCLLEDEPETARILAGAASGAVLGWHAFTVVTKKKRFWKKAGLSLMAAGSISNMFDRLVRGHVVDYVGFRLEDKHLEGITYNFADFFIAAGAVITVMTKLFRPGSKKKKKAKTKSV
;
A
#
# COMPACT_ATOMS: atom_id res chain seq x y z
N MET A 1 17.12 -5.55 -19.95
CA MET A 1 17.35 -5.44 -18.50
C MET A 1 16.19 -6.11 -17.75
N LYS A 2 16.42 -7.09 -16.85
CA LYS A 2 15.34 -7.71 -16.05
C LYS A 2 15.06 -6.81 -14.85
N ILE A 3 13.82 -6.35 -14.71
CA ILE A 3 13.40 -5.52 -13.58
C ILE A 3 13.43 -6.36 -12.30
N ARG A 4 14.10 -5.84 -11.28
CA ARG A 4 14.26 -6.47 -9.96
C ARG A 4 13.18 -5.90 -9.03
N TRP A 5 12.05 -6.58 -8.90
CA TRP A 5 10.88 -6.09 -8.17
C TRP A 5 11.10 -5.99 -6.66
N PHE A 6 11.78 -6.93 -6.03
CA PHE A 6 12.04 -6.88 -4.58
C PHE A 6 12.84 -5.64 -4.14
N PRO A 7 13.95 -5.26 -4.81
CA PRO A 7 14.64 -4.01 -4.50
C PRO A 7 13.77 -2.77 -4.69
N ILE A 8 12.89 -2.74 -5.70
CA ILE A 8 11.96 -1.61 -5.91
C ILE A 8 10.98 -1.53 -4.75
N THR A 9 10.38 -2.66 -4.34
CA THR A 9 9.47 -2.72 -3.19
C THR A 9 10.16 -2.23 -1.91
N ALA A 10 11.40 -2.68 -1.66
CA ALA A 10 12.17 -2.26 -0.49
C ALA A 10 12.51 -0.76 -0.52
N ALA A 11 12.89 -0.23 -1.68
CA ALA A 11 13.21 1.19 -1.83
C ALA A 11 11.98 2.09 -1.58
N LEU A 12 10.79 1.70 -2.06
CA LEU A 12 9.54 2.43 -1.82
C LEU A 12 9.15 2.40 -0.33
N ALA A 13 9.27 1.24 0.32
CA ALA A 13 9.02 1.13 1.75
C ALA A 13 10.00 1.98 2.57
N ALA A 14 11.29 1.98 2.20
CA ALA A 14 12.31 2.80 2.84
C ALA A 14 12.06 4.31 2.64
N ALA A 15 11.57 4.71 1.47
CA ALA A 15 11.22 6.11 1.20
C ALA A 15 10.09 6.60 2.11
N ASP A 16 9.03 5.79 2.29
CA ASP A 16 7.95 6.14 3.23
C ASP A 16 8.47 6.17 4.67
N GLN A 17 9.28 5.20 5.09
CA GLN A 17 9.89 5.20 6.43
C GLN A 17 10.78 6.43 6.68
N ALA A 18 11.52 6.88 5.66
CA ALA A 18 12.32 8.10 5.77
C ALA A 18 11.44 9.34 5.97
N ALA A 19 10.31 9.44 5.24
CA ALA A 19 9.35 10.52 5.41
C ALA A 19 8.67 10.48 6.80
N LYS A 20 8.32 9.31 7.32
CA LYS A 20 7.80 9.10 8.67
C LYS A 20 8.81 9.53 9.74
N CYS A 21 10.06 9.09 9.62
CA CYS A 21 11.13 9.54 10.53
C CYS A 21 11.35 11.05 10.46
N TYR A 22 11.25 11.66 9.29
CA TYR A 22 11.33 13.10 9.16
C TYR A 22 10.19 13.80 9.91
N ALA A 23 8.94 13.35 9.73
CA ALA A 23 7.79 13.92 10.42
C ALA A 23 7.93 13.81 11.95
N GLU A 24 8.27 12.61 12.47
CA GLU A 24 8.49 12.39 13.91
C GLU A 24 9.60 13.28 14.51
N ASN A 25 10.72 13.48 13.79
CA ASN A 25 11.86 14.21 14.31
C ASN A 25 11.78 15.73 14.12
N LYS A 26 10.94 16.22 13.21
CA LYS A 26 10.88 17.63 12.81
C LYS A 26 9.59 18.35 13.19
N LEU A 27 8.57 17.61 13.59
CA LEU A 27 7.27 18.14 13.99
C LEU A 27 6.91 17.65 15.39
N ALA A 28 6.42 18.53 16.25
CA ALA A 28 5.76 18.13 17.48
C ALA A 28 4.46 17.35 17.16
N LYS A 29 4.02 16.47 18.08
CA LYS A 29 2.75 15.76 17.91
C LYS A 29 1.60 16.74 17.76
N GLY A 30 0.85 16.63 16.67
CA GLY A 30 -0.26 17.53 16.32
C GLY A 30 0.20 18.83 15.62
N GLU A 31 1.49 19.08 15.45
CA GLU A 31 1.98 20.23 14.68
C GLU A 31 1.62 20.09 13.21
N GLU A 32 1.25 21.20 12.59
CA GLU A 32 0.96 21.32 11.18
C GLU A 32 1.88 22.35 10.52
N ARG A 33 2.49 21.99 9.41
CA ARG A 33 3.30 22.88 8.58
C ARG A 33 2.79 22.86 7.14
N ALA A 34 2.42 24.01 6.61
CA ALA A 34 1.98 24.13 5.22
C ALA A 34 3.13 23.82 4.25
N ILE A 35 2.87 22.92 3.29
CA ILE A 35 3.74 22.69 2.13
C ILE A 35 3.22 23.53 0.96
N THR A 36 1.91 23.54 0.77
CA THR A 36 1.18 24.37 -0.21
C THR A 36 -0.12 24.85 0.42
N ASP A 37 -0.90 25.67 -0.30
CA ASP A 37 -2.22 26.13 0.17
C ASP A 37 -3.19 24.97 0.51
N LYS A 38 -3.02 23.81 -0.15
CA LYS A 38 -3.91 22.65 -0.02
C LYS A 38 -3.28 21.43 0.66
N VAL A 39 -1.96 21.39 0.81
CA VAL A 39 -1.23 20.24 1.36
C VAL A 39 -0.43 20.70 2.57
N VAL A 40 -0.58 19.94 3.64
CA VAL A 40 0.14 20.20 4.90
C VAL A 40 0.92 18.96 5.32
N LEU A 41 2.04 19.21 6.00
CA LEU A 41 2.76 18.19 6.73
C LEU A 41 2.27 18.20 8.17
N ARG A 42 1.89 17.04 8.69
CA ARG A 42 1.41 16.85 10.08
C ARG A 42 2.24 15.76 10.75
N HIS A 43 2.14 15.68 12.08
CA HIS A 43 2.64 14.54 12.83
C HIS A 43 1.47 13.95 13.62
N VAL A 44 0.88 12.87 13.09
CA VAL A 44 -0.22 12.14 13.70
C VAL A 44 0.22 10.69 13.98
N GLN A 45 -0.07 10.20 15.18
CA GLN A 45 0.15 8.82 15.59
C GLN A 45 -1.19 8.09 15.52
N ASN A 46 -1.32 7.15 14.60
CA ASN A 46 -2.53 6.39 14.34
C ASN A 46 -2.41 4.99 14.93
N GLU A 47 -3.11 4.72 16.02
CA GLU A 47 -3.09 3.43 16.72
C GLU A 47 -4.03 2.40 16.09
N GLY A 48 -5.00 2.86 15.29
CA GLY A 48 -6.02 2.03 14.67
C GLY A 48 -5.91 1.89 13.14
N VAL A 49 -7.02 1.54 12.56
CA VAL A 49 -7.34 1.69 11.14
C VAL A 49 -8.58 2.56 11.08
N CYS A 50 -8.57 3.60 10.29
CA CYS A 50 -9.62 4.64 10.19
C CYS A 50 -11.07 4.12 10.12
N LEU A 51 -11.26 2.86 9.70
CA LEU A 51 -12.58 2.21 9.61
C LEU A 51 -12.99 1.42 10.86
N LEU A 52 -12.10 1.25 11.85
CA LEU A 52 -12.32 0.42 13.04
C LEU A 52 -11.72 1.12 14.28
N GLU A 53 -12.08 2.39 14.49
CA GLU A 53 -11.56 3.19 15.61
C GLU A 53 -11.98 2.63 16.98
N ASP A 54 -13.17 2.01 17.06
CA ASP A 54 -13.70 1.43 18.30
C ASP A 54 -13.07 0.08 18.68
N GLU A 55 -12.35 -0.58 17.75
CA GLU A 55 -11.73 -1.89 17.96
C GLU A 55 -10.28 -1.95 17.44
N PRO A 56 -9.34 -1.25 18.10
CA PRO A 56 -7.97 -1.10 17.60
C PRO A 56 -7.20 -2.42 17.52
N GLU A 57 -7.44 -3.38 18.41
CA GLU A 57 -6.78 -4.69 18.38
C GLU A 57 -7.23 -5.53 17.18
N THR A 58 -8.54 -5.61 16.95
CA THR A 58 -9.13 -6.29 15.77
C THR A 58 -8.62 -5.66 14.49
N ALA A 59 -8.58 -4.32 14.43
CA ALA A 59 -8.06 -3.58 13.29
C ALA A 59 -6.60 -3.90 13.00
N ARG A 60 -5.76 -4.01 14.03
CA ARG A 60 -4.32 -4.35 13.90
C ARG A 60 -4.13 -5.78 13.38
N ILE A 61 -4.92 -6.75 13.89
CA ILE A 61 -4.87 -8.15 13.44
C ILE A 61 -5.29 -8.25 11.97
N LEU A 62 -6.39 -7.62 11.58
CA LEU A 62 -6.88 -7.63 10.20
C LEU A 62 -5.89 -6.96 9.24
N ALA A 63 -5.33 -5.81 9.62
CA ALA A 63 -4.31 -5.13 8.82
C ALA A 63 -3.05 -5.98 8.67
N GLY A 64 -2.62 -6.68 9.73
CA GLY A 64 -1.50 -7.63 9.70
C GLY A 64 -1.76 -8.81 8.77
N ALA A 65 -2.93 -9.43 8.86
CA ALA A 65 -3.34 -10.54 8.00
C ALA A 65 -3.43 -10.12 6.52
N ALA A 66 -4.04 -8.96 6.23
CA ALA A 66 -4.12 -8.40 4.89
C ALA A 66 -2.73 -8.10 4.32
N SER A 67 -1.84 -7.52 5.11
CA SER A 67 -0.44 -7.26 4.73
C SER A 67 0.29 -8.56 4.41
N GLY A 68 0.17 -9.58 5.25
CA GLY A 68 0.75 -10.90 5.02
C GLY A 68 0.26 -11.55 3.73
N ALA A 69 -1.04 -11.45 3.44
CA ALA A 69 -1.63 -11.96 2.20
C ALA A 69 -1.08 -11.23 0.95
N VAL A 70 -0.94 -9.90 1.03
CA VAL A 70 -0.35 -9.07 -0.06
C VAL A 70 1.10 -9.46 -0.30
N LEU A 71 1.90 -9.61 0.75
CA LEU A 71 3.31 -9.98 0.66
C LEU A 71 3.48 -11.38 0.05
N GLY A 72 2.70 -12.35 0.50
CA GLY A 72 2.69 -13.71 -0.06
C GLY A 72 2.30 -13.71 -1.55
N TRP A 73 1.26 -12.96 -1.92
CA TRP A 73 0.84 -12.84 -3.32
C TRP A 73 1.87 -12.13 -4.19
N HIS A 74 2.51 -11.07 -3.68
CA HIS A 74 3.61 -10.39 -4.35
C HIS A 74 4.77 -11.35 -4.62
N ALA A 75 5.28 -12.01 -3.57
CA ALA A 75 6.39 -12.96 -3.68
C ALA A 75 6.08 -14.08 -4.69
N PHE A 76 4.90 -14.72 -4.56
CA PHE A 76 4.44 -15.75 -5.50
C PHE A 76 4.39 -15.23 -6.94
N THR A 77 3.85 -14.02 -7.17
CA THR A 77 3.72 -13.46 -8.52
C THR A 77 5.09 -13.08 -9.12
N VAL A 78 6.00 -12.53 -8.31
CA VAL A 78 7.33 -12.16 -8.77
C VAL A 78 8.14 -13.38 -9.18
N VAL A 79 8.10 -14.44 -8.36
CA VAL A 79 8.86 -15.67 -8.59
C VAL A 79 8.28 -16.50 -9.74
N THR A 80 6.96 -16.70 -9.79
CA THR A 80 6.34 -17.68 -10.69
C THR A 80 5.90 -17.12 -12.04
N LYS A 81 5.60 -15.82 -12.16
CA LYS A 81 5.01 -15.23 -13.37
C LYS A 81 6.01 -14.42 -14.17
N LYS A 82 6.52 -14.99 -15.29
CA LYS A 82 7.56 -14.33 -16.12
C LYS A 82 7.07 -13.06 -16.84
N LYS A 83 5.82 -13.02 -17.31
CA LYS A 83 5.26 -11.94 -18.15
C LYS A 83 4.02 -11.30 -17.51
N ARG A 84 4.17 -10.43 -16.51
CA ARG A 84 3.05 -9.69 -15.89
C ARG A 84 3.54 -8.39 -15.27
N PHE A 85 4.06 -7.50 -16.10
CA PHE A 85 4.65 -6.24 -15.66
C PHE A 85 3.69 -5.45 -14.74
N TRP A 86 2.55 -5.04 -15.24
CA TRP A 86 1.60 -4.20 -14.48
C TRP A 86 1.10 -4.87 -13.19
N LYS A 87 0.84 -6.18 -13.25
CA LYS A 87 0.46 -6.90 -12.01
C LYS A 87 1.58 -6.91 -10.99
N LYS A 88 2.84 -7.08 -11.42
CA LYS A 88 3.99 -7.01 -10.52
C LYS A 88 4.17 -5.59 -9.98
N ALA A 89 4.01 -4.57 -10.81
CA ALA A 89 4.08 -3.17 -10.40
C ALA A 89 3.03 -2.85 -9.33
N GLY A 90 1.75 -3.19 -9.58
CA GLY A 90 0.69 -2.98 -8.60
C GLY A 90 0.93 -3.71 -7.29
N LEU A 91 1.32 -5.00 -7.35
CA LEU A 91 1.63 -5.77 -6.14
C LEU A 91 2.90 -5.28 -5.43
N SER A 92 3.89 -4.73 -6.15
CA SER A 92 5.08 -4.13 -5.51
C SER A 92 4.74 -2.86 -4.74
N LEU A 93 3.85 -2.02 -5.28
CA LEU A 93 3.33 -0.85 -4.56
C LEU A 93 2.57 -1.27 -3.30
N MET A 94 1.59 -2.18 -3.42
CA MET A 94 0.85 -2.68 -2.27
C MET A 94 1.79 -3.28 -1.21
N ALA A 95 2.75 -4.10 -1.62
CA ALA A 95 3.70 -4.73 -0.72
C ALA A 95 4.60 -3.70 -0.02
N ALA A 96 5.04 -2.65 -0.72
CA ALA A 96 5.85 -1.57 -0.14
C ALA A 96 5.10 -0.84 0.98
N GLY A 97 3.84 -0.42 0.71
CA GLY A 97 3.01 0.21 1.72
C GLY A 97 2.68 -0.72 2.89
N SER A 98 2.37 -2.00 2.60
CA SER A 98 2.12 -3.00 3.63
C SER A 98 3.34 -3.22 4.54
N ILE A 99 4.55 -3.30 3.98
CA ILE A 99 5.80 -3.44 4.75
C ILE A 99 5.99 -2.22 5.66
N SER A 100 5.84 -1.02 5.11
CA SER A 100 6.06 0.21 5.86
C SER A 100 5.07 0.36 7.03
N ASN A 101 3.76 0.21 6.79
CA ASN A 101 2.76 0.32 7.85
C ASN A 101 2.82 -0.85 8.85
N MET A 102 3.25 -2.05 8.43
CA MET A 102 3.47 -3.17 9.34
C MET A 102 4.69 -2.94 10.23
N PHE A 103 5.80 -2.41 9.67
CA PHE A 103 6.98 -2.02 10.44
C PHE A 103 6.63 -1.04 11.56
N ASP A 104 5.86 0.00 11.26
CA ASP A 104 5.40 0.98 12.25
C ASP A 104 4.64 0.30 13.40
N ARG A 105 3.67 -0.54 13.08
CA ARG A 105 2.88 -1.24 14.10
C ARG A 105 3.70 -2.17 14.97
N LEU A 106 4.70 -2.85 14.40
CA LEU A 106 5.55 -3.78 15.13
C LEU A 106 6.62 -3.09 15.97
N VAL A 107 7.17 -1.98 15.50
CA VAL A 107 8.32 -1.30 16.14
C VAL A 107 7.88 -0.10 16.98
N ARG A 108 6.93 0.71 16.48
CA ARG A 108 6.45 1.94 17.14
C ARG A 108 5.15 1.73 17.91
N GLY A 109 4.40 0.66 17.64
CA GLY A 109 3.07 0.42 18.19
C GLY A 109 1.94 1.19 17.51
N HIS A 110 2.26 2.17 16.66
CA HIS A 110 1.33 3.01 15.91
C HIS A 110 1.86 3.26 14.50
N VAL A 111 1.00 3.74 13.61
CA VAL A 111 1.41 4.21 12.27
C VAL A 111 1.63 5.71 12.34
N VAL A 112 2.70 6.19 11.70
CA VAL A 112 2.98 7.62 11.57
C VAL A 112 2.32 8.13 10.29
N ASP A 113 1.34 9.02 10.44
CA ASP A 113 0.66 9.70 9.34
C ASP A 113 1.14 11.16 9.28
N TYR A 114 1.43 11.64 8.05
CA TYR A 114 2.11 12.93 7.90
C TYR A 114 1.64 13.81 6.74
N VAL A 115 0.79 13.30 5.85
CA VAL A 115 0.21 14.08 4.73
C VAL A 115 -1.22 14.43 5.04
N GLY A 116 -1.50 15.69 5.30
CA GLY A 116 -2.84 16.24 5.45
C GLY A 116 -3.25 17.07 4.24
N PHE A 117 -4.57 17.21 4.04
CA PHE A 117 -5.15 18.04 2.99
C PHE A 117 -6.06 19.08 3.62
N ARG A 118 -5.94 20.34 3.18
CA ARG A 118 -6.91 21.40 3.52
C ARG A 118 -8.08 21.30 2.54
N LEU A 119 -9.20 20.83 3.07
CA LEU A 119 -10.44 20.61 2.33
C LEU A 119 -11.55 21.48 2.93
N GLU A 120 -12.58 21.79 2.14
CA GLU A 120 -13.77 22.51 2.65
C GLU A 120 -14.57 21.67 3.65
N ASP A 121 -14.57 20.35 3.46
CA ASP A 121 -15.15 19.40 4.40
C ASP A 121 -14.19 19.15 5.56
N LYS A 122 -14.56 19.64 6.76
CA LYS A 122 -13.78 19.53 7.99
C LYS A 122 -13.54 18.07 8.43
N HIS A 123 -14.45 17.16 8.11
CA HIS A 123 -14.28 15.75 8.44
C HIS A 123 -13.17 15.13 7.61
N LEU A 124 -13.16 15.41 6.31
CA LEU A 124 -12.09 14.96 5.40
C LEU A 124 -10.77 15.68 5.64
N GLU A 125 -10.80 16.96 6.04
CA GLU A 125 -9.61 17.72 6.41
C GLU A 125 -8.88 17.12 7.61
N GLY A 126 -9.61 16.52 8.56
CA GLY A 126 -9.05 15.85 9.74
C GLY A 126 -8.24 14.60 9.43
N ILE A 127 -8.47 13.96 8.27
CA ILE A 127 -7.79 12.73 7.91
C ILE A 127 -6.35 13.02 7.46
N THR A 128 -5.41 12.28 8.03
CA THR A 128 -4.00 12.36 7.66
C THR A 128 -3.55 11.00 7.10
N TYR A 129 -2.70 11.03 6.09
CA TYR A 129 -2.22 9.87 5.35
C TYR A 129 -0.70 9.79 5.38
N ASN A 130 -0.17 8.67 4.90
CA ASN A 130 1.25 8.48 4.60
C ASN A 130 1.45 7.95 3.17
N PHE A 131 2.67 7.91 2.66
CA PHE A 131 2.92 7.40 1.31
C PHE A 131 2.56 5.92 1.17
N ALA A 132 2.68 5.12 2.24
CA ALA A 132 2.29 3.72 2.21
C ALA A 132 0.81 3.55 1.85
N ASP A 133 -0.08 4.43 2.32
CA ASP A 133 -1.52 4.39 1.99
C ASP A 133 -1.75 4.66 0.50
N PHE A 134 -1.05 5.66 -0.06
CA PHE A 134 -1.11 5.93 -1.50
C PHE A 134 -0.53 4.78 -2.32
N PHE A 135 0.54 4.13 -1.87
CA PHE A 135 1.09 2.95 -2.54
C PHE A 135 0.11 1.78 -2.52
N ILE A 136 -0.55 1.52 -1.39
CA ILE A 136 -1.57 0.47 -1.28
C ILE A 136 -2.75 0.79 -2.22
N ALA A 137 -3.28 2.00 -2.18
CA ALA A 137 -4.41 2.39 -3.01
C ALA A 137 -4.09 2.32 -4.51
N ALA A 138 -3.00 2.95 -4.95
CA ALA A 138 -2.57 2.91 -6.35
C ALA A 138 -2.24 1.49 -6.82
N GLY A 139 -1.57 0.70 -5.98
CA GLY A 139 -1.25 -0.70 -6.26
C GLY A 139 -2.49 -1.57 -6.39
N ALA A 140 -3.52 -1.36 -5.55
CA ALA A 140 -4.80 -2.04 -5.62
C ALA A 140 -5.52 -1.72 -6.94
N VAL A 141 -5.63 -0.43 -7.30
CA VAL A 141 -6.22 0.00 -8.57
C VAL A 141 -5.53 -0.66 -9.75
N ILE A 142 -4.20 -0.58 -9.85
CA ILE A 142 -3.42 -1.21 -10.93
C ILE A 142 -3.68 -2.72 -10.98
N THR A 143 -3.68 -3.39 -9.83
CA THR A 143 -3.88 -4.84 -9.75
C THR A 143 -5.29 -5.25 -10.20
N VAL A 144 -6.33 -4.50 -9.82
CA VAL A 144 -7.71 -4.71 -10.25
C VAL A 144 -7.85 -4.46 -11.76
N MET A 145 -7.31 -3.35 -12.28
CA MET A 145 -7.34 -3.03 -13.71
C MET A 145 -6.67 -4.11 -14.55
N THR A 146 -5.55 -4.69 -14.09
CA THR A 146 -4.92 -5.81 -14.80
C THR A 146 -5.78 -7.08 -14.84
N LYS A 147 -6.75 -7.21 -13.96
CA LYS A 147 -7.72 -8.33 -13.94
C LYS A 147 -8.87 -8.06 -14.91
N LEU A 148 -9.41 -6.84 -14.89
CA LEU A 148 -10.56 -6.43 -15.70
C LEU A 148 -10.21 -6.39 -17.20
N PHE A 149 -9.07 -5.82 -17.55
CA PHE A 149 -8.61 -5.69 -18.95
C PHE A 149 -7.78 -6.85 -19.44
N ARG A 150 -7.88 -8.01 -18.81
CA ARG A 150 -7.19 -9.20 -19.27
C ARG A 150 -7.93 -9.77 -20.49
N PRO A 151 -7.32 -9.80 -21.71
CA PRO A 151 -7.94 -10.48 -22.84
C PRO A 151 -8.14 -11.92 -22.45
N GLY A 152 -9.41 -12.38 -22.52
CA GLY A 152 -9.80 -13.72 -22.17
C GLY A 152 -8.94 -14.73 -22.91
N SER A 153 -8.24 -15.57 -22.17
CA SER A 153 -7.58 -16.74 -22.74
C SER A 153 -8.68 -17.63 -23.35
N LYS A 154 -8.85 -17.57 -24.67
CA LYS A 154 -9.67 -18.54 -25.40
C LYS A 154 -9.16 -19.93 -25.02
N LYS A 155 -9.93 -20.65 -24.22
CA LYS A 155 -9.71 -22.09 -24.00
C LYS A 155 -9.71 -22.74 -25.39
N LYS A 156 -8.54 -23.14 -25.91
CA LYS A 156 -8.46 -24.05 -27.04
C LYS A 156 -9.19 -25.33 -26.62
N LYS A 157 -10.43 -25.50 -27.07
CA LYS A 157 -11.09 -26.78 -27.06
C LYS A 157 -10.19 -27.71 -27.91
N LYS A 158 -9.47 -28.61 -27.26
CA LYS A 158 -8.89 -29.77 -27.95
C LYS A 158 -10.07 -30.58 -28.47
N ALA A 159 -10.35 -30.46 -29.75
CA ALA A 159 -11.17 -31.41 -30.47
C ALA A 159 -10.43 -32.76 -30.38
N LYS A 160 -10.94 -33.68 -29.58
CA LYS A 160 -10.61 -35.10 -29.69
C LYS A 160 -11.25 -35.57 -30.98
N THR A 161 -10.49 -35.62 -32.06
CA THR A 161 -10.83 -36.42 -33.21
C THR A 161 -10.72 -37.86 -32.78
N LYS A 162 -11.86 -38.51 -32.56
CA LYS A 162 -11.95 -39.96 -32.57
C LYS A 162 -11.82 -40.37 -34.02
N SER A 163 -10.73 -40.99 -34.42
CA SER A 163 -10.63 -41.84 -35.59
C SER A 163 -11.13 -43.21 -35.19
N VAL A 164 -12.08 -43.65 -35.95
CA VAL A 164 -12.61 -45.02 -36.03
C VAL A 164 -11.54 -45.90 -36.63
#